data_1b19562b5a8df37cbc43c2e5ebf18bd5
#
_entry.id   1b19562b5a8df37cbc43c2e5ebf18bd5
#
_cell.length_a   1.000
_cell.length_b   1.000
_cell.length_c   1.000
_cell.angle_alpha   90.00
_cell.angle_beta   90.00
_cell.angle_gamma   90.00
#
_symmetry.space_group_name_H-M   'P 1'
#
loop_
_entity.id
_entity.type
_entity.pdbx_description
1 polymer ?
#
loop_
_entity_poly.entity_id
_entity_poly.type
_entity_poly.pdbx_seq_one_letter_code
_entity_poly.pdbx_strand_id
1 'polypeptide(L)'
;NKVVLVVNGYGVTYNAYMPEICELINCGYLVFSYDMTGCGESEGENIKGFAQFIIDAQNAVLYLKKQGLDKIIAFGHSTGAYAVAALLNIQKENLNKAIIISAFDVPNKFVRMCMQKKMKCFAYLLQFWIAVFEKIQFGKYALLSGKDGVNKYQKPVLIIQRAKDDQVEVNNSLYSLRKDVINNQAEFLLEKNRGHYPTRIENEKDIVINKEIFEVIKEYIKDT
;
A
#
# COMPACT_ATOMS: atom_id res chain seq x y z
N ASN A 1 20.84 -11.00 0.08
CA ASN A 1 19.51 -11.63 0.02
C ASN A 1 18.46 -10.55 -0.24
N LYS A 2 17.56 -10.82 -1.21
CA LYS A 2 16.42 -9.95 -1.53
C LYS A 2 15.23 -10.36 -0.68
N VAL A 3 14.54 -9.39 -0.05
CA VAL A 3 13.34 -9.63 0.74
C VAL A 3 12.17 -8.78 0.21
N VAL A 4 11.01 -9.37 0.10
CA VAL A 4 9.76 -8.67 -0.18
C VAL A 4 9.04 -8.43 1.15
N LEU A 5 8.87 -7.18 1.50
CA LEU A 5 8.07 -6.74 2.65
C LEU A 5 6.61 -6.59 2.20
N VAL A 6 5.73 -7.47 2.64
CA VAL A 6 4.29 -7.41 2.35
C VAL A 6 3.57 -6.63 3.45
N VAL A 7 2.93 -5.52 3.06
CA VAL A 7 2.18 -4.63 3.94
C VAL A 7 0.69 -4.77 3.67
N ASN A 8 -0.02 -5.28 4.67
CA ASN A 8 -1.43 -5.68 4.59
C ASN A 8 -2.38 -4.48 4.52
N GLY A 9 -3.58 -4.69 3.96
CA GLY A 9 -4.68 -3.74 4.01
C GLY A 9 -5.32 -3.60 5.39
N TYR A 10 -6.29 -2.71 5.50
CA TYR A 10 -7.02 -2.45 6.75
C TYR A 10 -7.85 -3.66 7.20
N GLY A 11 -7.76 -3.99 8.49
CA GLY A 11 -8.63 -4.98 9.13
C GLY A 11 -8.36 -6.44 8.76
N VAL A 12 -7.24 -6.73 8.11
CA VAL A 12 -6.82 -8.09 7.76
C VAL A 12 -5.43 -8.40 8.29
N THR A 13 -5.19 -9.68 8.56
CA THR A 13 -3.89 -10.21 8.97
C THR A 13 -3.06 -10.65 7.75
N TYR A 14 -1.79 -11.00 7.96
CA TYR A 14 -0.92 -11.54 6.90
C TYR A 14 -1.50 -12.79 6.24
N ASN A 15 -2.30 -13.58 6.95
CA ASN A 15 -2.96 -14.78 6.42
C ASN A 15 -3.84 -14.49 5.20
N ALA A 16 -4.44 -13.30 5.14
CA ALA A 16 -5.24 -12.89 3.99
C ALA A 16 -4.39 -12.73 2.70
N TYR A 17 -3.07 -12.62 2.83
CA TYR A 17 -2.13 -12.46 1.71
C TYR A 17 -1.30 -13.71 1.43
N MET A 18 -1.64 -14.85 2.04
CA MET A 18 -0.92 -16.12 1.81
C MET A 18 -0.82 -16.51 0.33
N PRO A 19 -1.84 -16.31 -0.52
CA PRO A 19 -1.70 -16.60 -1.94
C PRO A 19 -0.58 -15.80 -2.61
N GLU A 20 -0.51 -14.49 -2.38
CA GLU A 20 0.54 -13.61 -2.89
C GLU A 20 1.91 -13.95 -2.29
N ILE A 21 1.96 -14.23 -0.99
CA ILE A 21 3.18 -14.63 -0.28
C ILE A 21 3.75 -15.92 -0.87
N CYS A 22 2.91 -16.94 -1.08
CA CYS A 22 3.33 -18.21 -1.68
C CYS A 22 3.90 -18.01 -3.10
N GLU A 23 3.25 -17.20 -3.93
CA GLU A 23 3.76 -16.89 -5.27
C GLU A 23 5.11 -16.17 -5.23
N LEU A 24 5.32 -15.22 -4.32
CA LEU A 24 6.60 -14.55 -4.14
C LEU A 24 7.70 -15.52 -3.68
N ILE A 25 7.39 -16.44 -2.76
CA ILE A 25 8.30 -17.50 -2.31
C ILE A 25 8.64 -18.44 -3.47
N ASN A 26 7.65 -18.84 -4.27
CA ASN A 26 7.87 -19.68 -5.46
C ASN A 26 8.77 -18.99 -6.50
N CYS A 27 8.83 -17.65 -6.50
CA CYS A 27 9.77 -16.87 -7.31
C CYS A 27 11.18 -16.77 -6.71
N GLY A 28 11.42 -17.39 -5.55
CA GLY A 28 12.73 -17.44 -4.88
C GLY A 28 13.05 -16.24 -3.98
N TYR A 29 12.04 -15.44 -3.60
CA TYR A 29 12.24 -14.34 -2.68
C TYR A 29 12.03 -14.77 -1.22
N LEU A 30 12.80 -14.17 -0.31
CA LEU A 30 12.42 -14.12 1.08
C LEU A 30 11.21 -13.20 1.20
N VAL A 31 10.22 -13.60 1.98
CA VAL A 31 9.04 -12.76 2.23
C VAL A 31 8.93 -12.48 3.72
N PHE A 32 8.74 -11.23 4.05
CA PHE A 32 8.42 -10.79 5.41
C PHE A 32 7.06 -10.11 5.40
N SER A 33 6.18 -10.54 6.26
CA SER A 33 4.89 -9.91 6.53
C SER A 33 4.66 -9.84 8.03
N TYR A 34 3.74 -9.00 8.46
CA TYR A 34 3.43 -8.79 9.87
C TYR A 34 1.96 -8.39 10.03
N ASP A 35 1.43 -8.60 11.21
CA ASP A 35 0.13 -8.05 11.57
C ASP A 35 0.29 -6.62 12.05
N MET A 36 -0.60 -5.73 11.60
CA MET A 36 -0.59 -4.33 12.03
C MET A 36 -0.85 -4.21 13.53
N THR A 37 -0.35 -3.15 14.15
CA THR A 37 -0.63 -2.82 15.56
C THR A 37 -2.13 -2.98 15.87
N GLY A 38 -2.44 -3.78 16.89
CA GLY A 38 -3.83 -4.07 17.29
C GLY A 38 -4.61 -5.01 16.36
N CYS A 39 -3.93 -5.73 15.46
CA CYS A 39 -4.51 -6.77 14.60
C CYS A 39 -3.80 -8.10 14.81
N GLY A 40 -4.53 -9.21 14.61
CA GLY A 40 -3.98 -10.56 14.66
C GLY A 40 -3.27 -10.86 15.98
N GLU A 41 -2.01 -11.27 15.89
CA GLU A 41 -1.17 -11.58 17.04
C GLU A 41 -0.26 -10.40 17.48
N SER A 42 -0.33 -9.25 16.77
CA SER A 42 0.45 -8.06 17.14
C SER A 42 -0.14 -7.36 18.36
N GLU A 43 0.75 -6.84 19.19
CA GLU A 43 0.39 -6.05 20.36
C GLU A 43 -0.41 -4.79 20.01
N GLY A 44 -1.12 -4.24 21.00
CA GLY A 44 -1.97 -3.06 20.87
C GLY A 44 -3.45 -3.39 20.89
N GLU A 45 -4.29 -2.40 21.26
CA GLU A 45 -5.74 -2.59 21.38
C GLU A 45 -6.48 -2.41 20.04
N ASN A 46 -5.98 -1.53 19.20
CA ASN A 46 -6.58 -1.22 17.88
C ASN A 46 -5.64 -0.40 17.01
N ILE A 47 -5.99 -0.29 15.73
CA ILE A 47 -5.38 0.65 14.79
C ILE A 47 -5.90 2.06 15.11
N LYS A 48 -5.03 2.95 15.60
CA LYS A 48 -5.42 4.29 16.06
C LYS A 48 -5.64 5.30 14.91
N GLY A 49 -5.14 5.02 13.72
CA GLY A 49 -5.29 5.90 12.55
C GLY A 49 -4.47 5.41 11.36
N PHE A 50 -4.58 6.10 10.23
CA PHE A 50 -3.89 5.70 8.99
C PHE A 50 -2.37 5.83 9.09
N ALA A 51 -1.87 6.79 9.85
CA ALA A 51 -0.43 6.97 10.04
C ALA A 51 0.21 5.82 10.83
N GLN A 52 -0.57 5.03 11.60
CA GLN A 52 -0.07 3.82 12.26
C GLN A 52 0.49 2.83 11.25
N PHE A 53 -0.16 2.66 10.10
CA PHE A 53 0.34 1.77 9.03
C PHE A 53 1.72 2.20 8.52
N ILE A 54 1.99 3.51 8.43
CA ILE A 54 3.30 4.03 8.01
C ILE A 54 4.35 3.73 9.07
N ILE A 55 4.01 3.89 10.36
CA ILE A 55 4.92 3.64 11.48
C ILE A 55 5.26 2.15 11.54
N ASP A 56 4.26 1.26 11.42
CA ASP A 56 4.47 -0.17 11.45
C ASP A 56 5.33 -0.63 10.26
N ALA A 57 5.06 -0.12 9.05
CA ALA A 57 5.87 -0.40 7.87
C ALA A 57 7.31 0.13 8.02
N GLN A 58 7.50 1.30 8.62
CA GLN A 58 8.83 1.83 8.94
C GLN A 58 9.58 0.92 9.90
N ASN A 59 8.93 0.47 10.96
CA ASN A 59 9.53 -0.43 11.94
C ASN A 59 9.91 -1.78 11.30
N ALA A 60 9.07 -2.30 10.41
CA ALA A 60 9.36 -3.50 9.64
C ALA A 60 10.62 -3.33 8.76
N VAL A 61 10.75 -2.21 8.05
CA VAL A 61 11.94 -1.89 7.26
C VAL A 61 13.19 -1.81 8.14
N LEU A 62 13.11 -1.11 9.28
CA LEU A 62 14.23 -0.99 10.21
C LEU A 62 14.63 -2.34 10.82
N TYR A 63 13.65 -3.18 11.13
CA TYR A 63 13.89 -4.55 11.60
C TYR A 63 14.64 -5.37 10.54
N LEU A 64 14.18 -5.37 9.29
CA LEU A 64 14.83 -6.10 8.19
C LEU A 64 16.27 -5.62 7.98
N LYS A 65 16.49 -4.30 8.01
CA LYS A 65 17.86 -3.73 7.95
C LYS A 65 18.74 -4.23 9.09
N LYS A 66 18.22 -4.28 10.32
CA LYS A 66 18.94 -4.81 11.47
C LYS A 66 19.29 -6.29 11.33
N GLN A 67 18.50 -7.06 10.56
CA GLN A 67 18.79 -8.46 10.21
C GLN A 67 19.81 -8.60 9.06
N GLY A 68 20.37 -7.50 8.55
CA GLY A 68 21.32 -7.52 7.43
C GLY A 68 20.66 -7.71 6.06
N LEU A 69 19.34 -7.49 5.96
CA LEU A 69 18.60 -7.57 4.71
C LEU A 69 18.54 -6.18 4.06
N ASP A 70 19.47 -5.92 3.15
CA ASP A 70 19.65 -4.58 2.56
C ASP A 70 18.85 -4.35 1.28
N LYS A 71 18.47 -5.41 0.58
CA LYS A 71 17.66 -5.32 -0.64
C LYS A 71 16.19 -5.58 -0.32
N ILE A 72 15.47 -4.50 0.02
CA ILE A 72 14.07 -4.56 0.43
C ILE A 72 13.18 -4.05 -0.71
N ILE A 73 12.23 -4.87 -1.12
CA ILE A 73 11.14 -4.53 -2.05
C ILE A 73 9.88 -4.39 -1.22
N ALA A 74 9.27 -3.20 -1.18
CA ALA A 74 8.02 -3.02 -0.46
C ALA A 74 6.83 -3.35 -1.37
N PHE A 75 5.96 -4.24 -0.91
CA PHE A 75 4.72 -4.65 -1.58
C PHE A 75 3.54 -4.31 -0.68
N GLY A 76 2.69 -3.38 -1.10
CA GLY A 76 1.53 -2.97 -0.32
C GLY A 76 0.23 -3.13 -1.11
N HIS A 77 -0.85 -3.43 -0.39
CA HIS A 77 -2.19 -3.48 -0.94
C HIS A 77 -3.15 -2.60 -0.13
N SER A 78 -4.03 -1.85 -0.81
CA SER A 78 -5.06 -1.02 -0.18
C SER A 78 -4.46 0.02 0.80
N THR A 79 -4.87 0.03 2.06
CA THR A 79 -4.27 0.90 3.10
C THR A 79 -2.78 0.60 3.30
N GLY A 80 -2.35 -0.66 3.17
CA GLY A 80 -0.92 -1.02 3.17
C GLY A 80 -0.17 -0.44 1.97
N ALA A 81 -0.81 -0.34 0.81
CA ALA A 81 -0.23 0.32 -0.36
C ALA A 81 -0.10 1.85 -0.15
N TYR A 82 -1.10 2.47 0.48
CA TYR A 82 -0.96 3.85 0.95
C TYR A 82 0.24 4.00 1.90
N ALA A 83 0.37 3.09 2.88
CA ALA A 83 1.48 3.13 3.82
C ALA A 83 2.83 3.00 3.12
N VAL A 84 2.98 2.08 2.16
CA VAL A 84 4.19 1.96 1.33
C VAL A 84 4.46 3.25 0.58
N ALA A 85 3.48 3.79 -0.15
CA ALA A 85 3.65 5.03 -0.90
C ALA A 85 4.04 6.23 -0.01
N ALA A 86 3.37 6.38 1.15
CA ALA A 86 3.66 7.43 2.12
C ALA A 86 5.03 7.25 2.80
N LEU A 87 5.44 5.99 3.06
CA LEU A 87 6.74 5.64 3.64
C LEU A 87 7.92 6.11 2.76
N LEU A 88 7.74 6.16 1.43
CA LEU A 88 8.75 6.65 0.50
C LEU A 88 9.15 8.12 0.78
N ASN A 89 8.31 8.91 1.49
CA ASN A 89 8.70 10.25 1.92
C ASN A 89 9.87 10.25 2.93
N ILE A 90 10.01 9.19 3.72
CA ILE A 90 10.89 9.13 4.90
C ILE A 90 11.90 7.99 4.90
N GLN A 91 11.66 6.92 4.12
CA GLN A 91 12.53 5.72 4.08
C GLN A 91 13.07 5.40 2.68
N LYS A 92 13.12 6.38 1.79
CA LYS A 92 13.51 6.21 0.38
C LYS A 92 14.85 5.52 0.17
N GLU A 93 15.81 5.71 1.07
CA GLU A 93 17.15 5.12 0.94
C GLU A 93 17.18 3.63 1.31
N ASN A 94 16.27 3.19 2.19
CA ASN A 94 16.22 1.83 2.70
C ASN A 94 15.42 0.86 1.83
N LEU A 95 14.71 1.37 0.83
CA LEU A 95 13.91 0.58 -0.11
C LEU A 95 14.57 0.58 -1.49
N ASN A 96 14.51 -0.54 -2.20
CA ASN A 96 15.06 -0.70 -3.54
C ASN A 96 13.99 -0.54 -4.62
N LYS A 97 12.80 -1.11 -4.41
CA LYS A 97 11.62 -0.99 -5.27
C LYS A 97 10.36 -0.92 -4.42
N ALA A 98 9.29 -0.39 -5.00
CA ALA A 98 7.97 -0.40 -4.39
C ALA A 98 6.90 -0.89 -5.36
N ILE A 99 5.98 -1.73 -4.86
CA ILE A 99 4.78 -2.20 -5.57
C ILE A 99 3.58 -1.74 -4.76
N ILE A 100 2.74 -0.93 -5.38
CA ILE A 100 1.66 -0.19 -4.75
C ILE A 100 0.35 -0.57 -5.43
N ILE A 101 -0.49 -1.36 -4.76
CA ILE A 101 -1.69 -1.97 -5.35
C ILE A 101 -2.94 -1.39 -4.72
N SER A 102 -3.84 -0.82 -5.53
CA SER A 102 -5.14 -0.27 -5.10
C SER A 102 -5.01 0.77 -3.99
N ALA A 103 -4.05 1.69 -4.09
CA ALA A 103 -3.78 2.74 -3.11
C ALA A 103 -4.60 4.00 -3.33
N PHE A 104 -4.91 4.71 -2.25
CA PHE A 104 -5.29 6.12 -2.26
C PHE A 104 -4.10 7.02 -1.93
N ASP A 105 -4.25 8.36 -2.09
CA ASP A 105 -3.14 9.31 -1.87
C ASP A 105 -3.07 9.82 -0.42
N VAL A 106 -4.09 10.53 0.07
CA VAL A 106 -4.12 11.13 1.41
C VAL A 106 -5.37 10.67 2.15
N PRO A 107 -5.24 10.10 3.38
CA PRO A 107 -6.34 9.41 4.08
C PRO A 107 -7.58 10.27 4.31
N ASN A 108 -7.43 11.49 4.84
CA ASN A 108 -8.57 12.33 5.17
C ASN A 108 -9.35 12.78 3.91
N LYS A 109 -8.64 12.98 2.79
CA LYS A 109 -9.27 13.25 1.49
C LYS A 109 -10.00 12.02 0.97
N PHE A 110 -9.39 10.84 1.08
CA PHE A 110 -9.99 9.57 0.68
C PHE A 110 -11.29 9.31 1.45
N VAL A 111 -11.26 9.40 2.79
CA VAL A 111 -12.47 9.22 3.62
C VAL A 111 -13.55 10.22 3.24
N ARG A 112 -13.21 11.50 3.04
CA ARG A 112 -14.17 12.49 2.56
C ARG A 112 -14.83 12.07 1.24
N MET A 113 -14.04 11.63 0.26
CA MET A 113 -14.55 11.23 -1.06
C MET A 113 -15.50 10.03 -0.95
N CYS A 114 -15.17 9.03 -0.13
CA CYS A 114 -16.04 7.88 0.15
C CYS A 114 -17.36 8.30 0.83
N MET A 115 -17.30 9.27 1.74
CA MET A 115 -18.45 9.71 2.51
C MET A 115 -19.29 10.80 1.82
N GLN A 116 -18.77 11.43 0.77
CA GLN A 116 -19.43 12.59 0.15
C GLN A 116 -20.83 12.29 -0.40
N LYS A 117 -21.06 11.10 -0.96
CA LYS A 117 -22.39 10.69 -1.45
C LYS A 117 -23.42 10.58 -0.33
N LYS A 118 -22.99 10.18 0.90
CA LYS A 118 -23.86 9.99 2.07
C LYS A 118 -23.98 11.25 2.91
N MET A 119 -22.90 11.94 3.16
CA MET A 119 -22.78 13.05 4.13
C MET A 119 -22.79 14.44 3.48
N LYS A 120 -22.73 14.54 2.15
CA LYS A 120 -22.69 15.82 1.40
C LYS A 120 -21.65 16.78 1.98
N CYS A 121 -22.07 18.00 2.38
CA CYS A 121 -21.17 19.00 2.96
C CYS A 121 -20.53 18.60 4.29
N PHE A 122 -21.20 17.74 5.09
CA PHE A 122 -20.61 17.25 6.35
C PHE A 122 -19.38 16.37 6.16
N ALA A 123 -19.14 15.81 4.96
CA ALA A 123 -17.93 15.09 4.64
C ALA A 123 -16.68 15.98 4.73
N TYR A 124 -16.79 17.29 4.48
CA TYR A 124 -15.69 18.25 4.65
C TYR A 124 -15.36 18.49 6.12
N LEU A 125 -16.38 18.52 6.97
CA LEU A 125 -16.20 18.61 8.42
C LEU A 125 -15.50 17.36 8.97
N LEU A 126 -15.91 16.18 8.50
CA LEU A 126 -15.23 14.92 8.82
C LEU A 126 -13.77 14.92 8.37
N GLN A 127 -13.49 15.37 7.14
CA GLN A 127 -12.11 15.52 6.63
C GLN A 127 -11.26 16.39 7.55
N PHE A 128 -11.80 17.52 7.99
CA PHE A 128 -11.11 18.45 8.90
C PHE A 128 -10.77 17.77 10.23
N TRP A 129 -11.74 17.12 10.87
CA TRP A 129 -11.53 16.46 12.16
C TRP A 129 -10.58 15.27 12.07
N ILE A 130 -10.63 14.48 11.00
CA ILE A 130 -9.63 13.42 10.76
C ILE A 130 -8.24 14.05 10.65
N ALA A 131 -8.09 15.17 9.94
CA ALA A 131 -6.80 15.83 9.82
C ALA A 131 -6.27 16.32 11.16
N VAL A 132 -7.12 16.93 11.99
CA VAL A 132 -6.78 17.38 13.35
C VAL A 132 -6.35 16.21 14.22
N PHE A 133 -7.17 15.15 14.25
CA PHE A 133 -6.88 13.95 15.03
C PHE A 133 -5.55 13.29 14.62
N GLU A 134 -5.37 13.01 13.31
CA GLU A 134 -4.13 12.44 12.78
C GLU A 134 -2.91 13.30 13.15
N LYS A 135 -3.05 14.63 13.06
CA LYS A 135 -1.95 15.55 13.36
C LYS A 135 -1.57 15.55 14.82
N ILE A 136 -2.56 15.52 15.72
CA ILE A 136 -2.33 15.46 17.17
C ILE A 136 -1.70 14.12 17.55
N GLN A 137 -2.24 13.01 17.01
CA GLN A 137 -1.83 11.67 17.37
C GLN A 137 -0.48 11.25 16.80
N PHE A 138 -0.19 11.64 15.55
CA PHE A 138 0.94 11.09 14.78
C PHE A 138 1.96 12.14 14.30
N GLY A 139 1.71 13.43 14.51
CA GLY A 139 2.66 14.49 14.22
C GLY A 139 3.17 14.47 12.77
N LYS A 140 4.46 14.18 12.58
CA LYS A 140 5.14 14.17 11.28
C LYS A 140 4.67 13.06 10.31
N TYR A 141 4.06 12.00 10.83
CA TYR A 141 3.53 10.90 10.01
C TYR A 141 2.11 11.19 9.49
N ALA A 142 1.42 12.17 10.10
CA ALA A 142 0.05 12.49 9.74
C ALA A 142 -0.06 13.00 8.31
N LEU A 143 -1.01 12.46 7.56
CA LEU A 143 -1.44 12.95 6.24
C LEU A 143 -0.32 13.00 5.18
N LEU A 144 0.69 12.16 5.30
CA LEU A 144 1.70 12.04 4.25
C LEU A 144 1.02 11.64 2.93
N SER A 145 1.35 12.35 1.85
CA SER A 145 0.85 12.04 0.52
C SER A 145 1.64 10.87 -0.09
N GLY A 146 0.93 9.87 -0.61
CA GLY A 146 1.53 8.79 -1.37
C GLY A 146 2.19 9.27 -2.65
N LYS A 147 1.54 10.21 -3.37
CA LYS A 147 2.09 10.83 -4.59
C LYS A 147 3.42 11.54 -4.29
N ASP A 148 3.48 12.32 -3.21
CA ASP A 148 4.71 13.02 -2.84
C ASP A 148 5.83 12.04 -2.46
N GLY A 149 5.47 10.91 -1.83
CA GLY A 149 6.42 9.82 -1.56
C GLY A 149 6.98 9.23 -2.85
N VAL A 150 6.15 8.88 -3.81
CA VAL A 150 6.56 8.38 -5.13
C VAL A 150 7.46 9.39 -5.84
N ASN A 151 7.13 10.68 -5.80
CA ASN A 151 7.90 11.74 -6.42
C ASN A 151 9.28 11.94 -5.78
N LYS A 152 9.38 11.80 -4.46
CA LYS A 152 10.66 11.93 -3.72
C LYS A 152 11.56 10.71 -3.85
N TYR A 153 10.99 9.55 -4.15
CA TYR A 153 11.71 8.28 -4.10
C TYR A 153 12.73 8.13 -5.25
N GLN A 154 12.40 8.59 -6.44
CA GLN A 154 13.29 8.59 -7.62
C GLN A 154 13.95 7.21 -7.93
N LYS A 155 13.31 6.12 -7.53
CA LYS A 155 13.65 4.73 -7.82
C LYS A 155 12.42 4.02 -8.40
N PRO A 156 12.53 2.77 -8.89
CA PRO A 156 11.40 2.08 -9.50
C PRO A 156 10.19 1.93 -8.57
N VAL A 157 9.01 2.31 -9.06
CA VAL A 157 7.71 2.13 -8.42
C VAL A 157 6.72 1.57 -9.43
N LEU A 158 6.08 0.45 -9.10
CA LEU A 158 4.97 -0.11 -9.88
C LEU A 158 3.65 0.17 -9.16
N ILE A 159 2.77 0.90 -9.82
CA ILE A 159 1.45 1.25 -9.30
C ILE A 159 0.39 0.50 -10.10
N ILE A 160 -0.33 -0.41 -9.42
CA ILE A 160 -1.38 -1.23 -10.02
C ILE A 160 -2.73 -0.81 -9.48
N GLN A 161 -3.69 -0.56 -10.34
CA GLN A 161 -5.06 -0.24 -9.97
C GLN A 161 -6.03 -1.05 -10.82
N ARG A 162 -7.14 -1.49 -10.22
CA ARG A 162 -8.23 -2.12 -10.94
C ARG A 162 -9.25 -1.07 -11.43
N ALA A 163 -9.66 -1.15 -12.68
CA ALA A 163 -10.55 -0.15 -13.30
C ALA A 163 -11.94 -0.10 -12.65
N LYS A 164 -12.40 -1.25 -12.13
CA LYS A 164 -13.72 -1.38 -11.47
C LYS A 164 -13.54 -1.80 -10.01
N ASP A 165 -12.59 -1.16 -9.31
CA ASP A 165 -12.39 -1.31 -7.88
C ASP A 165 -13.56 -0.64 -7.13
N ASP A 166 -14.21 -1.37 -6.23
CA ASP A 166 -15.39 -0.93 -5.48
C ASP A 166 -15.05 -0.38 -4.09
N GLN A 167 -13.81 -0.52 -3.63
CA GLN A 167 -13.32 0.03 -2.37
C GLN A 167 -12.48 1.29 -2.58
N VAL A 168 -11.53 1.25 -3.51
CA VAL A 168 -10.73 2.41 -3.91
C VAL A 168 -11.01 2.70 -5.38
N GLU A 169 -12.12 3.41 -5.63
CA GLU A 169 -12.52 3.81 -6.99
C GLU A 169 -11.34 4.48 -7.71
N VAL A 170 -11.14 4.19 -9.00
CA VAL A 170 -10.01 4.72 -9.80
C VAL A 170 -9.82 6.23 -9.63
N ASN A 171 -10.92 7.01 -9.65
CA ASN A 171 -10.86 8.47 -9.51
C ASN A 171 -10.38 8.94 -8.12
N ASN A 172 -10.46 8.06 -7.12
CA ASN A 172 -10.05 8.32 -5.74
C ASN A 172 -8.69 7.68 -5.41
N SER A 173 -8.12 6.95 -6.37
CA SER A 173 -6.87 6.20 -6.21
C SER A 173 -5.63 7.04 -6.53
N LEU A 174 -4.49 6.56 -6.05
CA LEU A 174 -3.18 7.10 -6.42
C LEU A 174 -2.92 7.02 -7.93
N TYR A 175 -3.46 6.01 -8.62
CA TYR A 175 -3.39 5.87 -10.08
C TYR A 175 -4.00 7.08 -10.81
N SER A 176 -5.05 7.71 -10.27
CA SER A 176 -5.68 8.89 -10.89
C SER A 176 -4.72 10.08 -10.99
N LEU A 177 -3.71 10.14 -10.12
CA LEU A 177 -2.71 11.19 -10.05
C LEU A 177 -1.48 10.94 -10.93
N ARG A 178 -1.50 9.92 -11.80
CA ARG A 178 -0.34 9.53 -12.63
C ARG A 178 0.25 10.65 -13.48
N LYS A 179 -0.58 11.62 -13.89
CA LYS A 179 -0.11 12.79 -14.65
C LYS A 179 0.68 13.80 -13.83
N ASP A 180 0.52 13.76 -12.50
CA ASP A 180 1.18 14.64 -11.54
C ASP A 180 2.41 13.96 -10.90
N VAL A 181 2.67 12.70 -11.27
CA VAL A 181 3.87 11.96 -10.84
C VAL A 181 5.03 12.34 -11.74
N ILE A 182 6.12 12.82 -11.14
CA ILE A 182 7.35 13.26 -11.80
C ILE A 182 8.50 12.26 -11.68
N ASN A 183 8.32 11.16 -10.92
CA ASN A 183 9.26 10.06 -10.89
C ASN A 183 9.21 9.31 -12.24
N ASN A 184 10.27 9.44 -13.05
CA ASN A 184 10.34 8.84 -14.38
C ASN A 184 10.53 7.30 -14.36
N GLN A 185 10.74 6.71 -13.18
CA GLN A 185 10.80 5.26 -12.96
C GLN A 185 9.50 4.71 -12.37
N ALA A 186 8.44 5.52 -12.35
CA ALA A 186 7.12 5.07 -11.92
C ALA A 186 6.33 4.50 -13.11
N GLU A 187 5.93 3.24 -12.98
CA GLU A 187 5.09 2.53 -13.93
C GLU A 187 3.66 2.42 -13.42
N PHE A 188 2.69 2.53 -14.32
CA PHE A 188 1.27 2.51 -13.98
C PHE A 188 0.55 1.44 -14.79
N LEU A 189 -0.09 0.50 -14.10
CA LEU A 189 -0.88 -0.56 -14.71
C LEU A 189 -2.35 -0.43 -14.29
N LEU A 190 -3.25 -0.36 -15.27
CA LEU A 190 -4.70 -0.41 -15.06
C LEU A 190 -5.24 -1.78 -15.48
N GLU A 191 -5.58 -2.61 -14.51
CA GLU A 191 -6.22 -3.91 -14.73
C GLU A 191 -7.73 -3.70 -14.96
N LYS A 192 -8.32 -4.37 -15.98
CA LYS A 192 -9.67 -4.05 -16.48
C LYS A 192 -10.82 -4.71 -15.72
N ASN A 193 -10.55 -5.75 -14.94
CA ASN A 193 -11.58 -6.51 -14.25
C ASN A 193 -12.21 -5.74 -13.09
N ARG A 194 -13.21 -6.36 -12.43
CA ARG A 194 -13.88 -5.84 -11.25
C ARG A 194 -13.19 -6.33 -9.97
N GLY A 195 -13.30 -5.53 -8.90
CA GLY A 195 -12.95 -5.87 -7.53
C GLY A 195 -11.70 -5.20 -7.00
N HIS A 196 -11.34 -5.47 -5.75
CA HIS A 196 -10.31 -4.72 -5.01
C HIS A 196 -8.90 -5.34 -5.07
N TYR A 197 -8.79 -6.62 -5.47
CA TYR A 197 -7.51 -7.35 -5.51
C TYR A 197 -7.06 -7.64 -6.96
N PRO A 198 -6.29 -6.75 -7.62
CA PRO A 198 -5.78 -7.00 -8.98
C PRO A 198 -4.97 -8.28 -9.11
N THR A 199 -4.32 -8.71 -8.02
CA THR A 199 -3.53 -9.94 -7.92
C THR A 199 -4.36 -11.22 -7.92
N ARG A 200 -5.69 -11.12 -7.88
CA ARG A 200 -6.62 -12.25 -7.75
C ARG A 200 -7.67 -12.26 -8.83
N ILE A 201 -8.16 -13.45 -9.17
CA ILE A 201 -9.35 -13.62 -9.99
C ILE A 201 -10.56 -13.66 -9.05
N GLU A 202 -11.50 -12.72 -9.24
CA GLU A 202 -12.74 -12.68 -8.48
C GLU A 202 -13.80 -13.61 -9.10
N ASN A 203 -14.73 -14.10 -8.28
CA ASN A 203 -15.84 -15.01 -8.55
C ASN A 203 -15.49 -16.52 -8.51
N GLU A 204 -14.34 -16.89 -8.04
CA GLU A 204 -13.99 -18.27 -7.74
C GLU A 204 -14.37 -18.60 -6.28
N LYS A 205 -14.73 -19.86 -6.00
CA LYS A 205 -14.99 -20.32 -4.62
C LYS A 205 -13.71 -20.26 -3.77
N ASP A 206 -12.58 -20.41 -4.43
CA ASP A 206 -11.25 -20.31 -3.84
C ASP A 206 -10.54 -19.06 -4.32
N ILE A 207 -9.58 -18.58 -3.54
CA ILE A 207 -8.74 -17.44 -3.94
C ILE A 207 -7.74 -17.93 -4.98
N VAL A 208 -7.94 -17.51 -6.22
CA VAL A 208 -7.05 -17.84 -7.35
C VAL A 208 -6.19 -16.63 -7.71
N ILE A 209 -4.90 -16.85 -7.84
CA ILE A 209 -3.96 -15.81 -8.27
C ILE A 209 -4.19 -15.42 -9.74
N ASN A 210 -4.21 -14.13 -10.00
CA ASN A 210 -4.17 -13.58 -11.36
C ASN A 210 -2.74 -13.68 -11.92
N LYS A 211 -2.50 -14.72 -12.70
CA LYS A 211 -1.16 -15.03 -13.23
C LYS A 211 -0.62 -13.92 -14.13
N GLU A 212 -1.48 -13.23 -14.89
CA GLU A 212 -1.05 -12.13 -15.77
C GLU A 212 -0.45 -10.98 -14.95
N ILE A 213 -1.12 -10.57 -13.89
CA ILE A 213 -0.62 -9.52 -12.99
C ILE A 213 0.62 -9.98 -12.25
N PHE A 214 0.66 -11.25 -11.82
CA PHE A 214 1.84 -11.78 -11.14
C PHE A 214 3.07 -11.89 -12.04
N GLU A 215 2.91 -12.22 -13.33
CA GLU A 215 4.04 -12.19 -14.28
C GLU A 215 4.60 -10.77 -14.43
N VAL A 216 3.76 -9.74 -14.50
CA VAL A 216 4.23 -8.33 -14.50
C VAL A 216 5.00 -8.02 -13.23
N ILE A 217 4.49 -8.42 -12.06
CA ILE A 217 5.16 -8.23 -10.77
C ILE A 217 6.51 -8.97 -10.75
N LYS A 218 6.56 -10.23 -11.21
CA LYS A 218 7.79 -11.04 -11.27
C LYS A 218 8.85 -10.39 -12.13
N GLU A 219 8.49 -9.96 -13.33
CA GLU A 219 9.41 -9.27 -14.23
C GLU A 219 9.94 -7.98 -13.59
N TYR A 220 9.03 -7.19 -13.00
CA TYR A 220 9.37 -5.94 -12.33
C TYR A 220 10.37 -6.14 -11.17
N ILE A 221 10.24 -7.19 -10.34
CA ILE A 221 11.12 -7.44 -9.19
C ILE A 221 12.42 -8.17 -9.57
N LYS A 222 12.49 -8.82 -10.74
CA LYS A 222 13.61 -9.64 -11.18
C LYS A 222 14.91 -8.85 -11.35
N ASP A 223 14.82 -7.62 -11.80
CA ASP A 223 15.97 -6.76 -12.15
C ASP A 223 16.55 -5.98 -10.95
N THR A 224 16.46 -6.51 -9.72
CA THR A 224 16.88 -5.81 -8.49
C THR A 224 18.26 -6.24 -8.00
#